data_8e465127b80090fa466d87679df06c22
#
_entry.id   8e465127b80090fa466d87679df06c22
#
_cell.length_a   1.000
_cell.length_b   1.000
_cell.length_c   1.000
_cell.angle_alpha   90.00
_cell.angle_beta   90.00
_cell.angle_gamma   90.00
#
_symmetry.space_group_name_H-M   'P 1'
#
loop_
_entity.id
_entity.type
_entity.pdbx_description
1 polymer ?
#
loop_
_entity_poly.entity_id
_entity_poly.type
_entity_poly.pdbx_seq_one_letter_code
_entity_poly.pdbx_strand_id
1 'polypeptide(L)'
;MNVAIINVNKKEFIDLLLLADEQEDMIDKYLERGILFALYDDDLKSVCVVTDEGSGTFEIQNLATFPQFQGKGYGRFLINYVCDYFKGNGTTMIVGTGDTPVIIPFYENSGFVFSHRIEDYFIEHYNKPIFEHGVQLKDKIYLKRSI
;
A
#
# COMPACT_ATOMS: atom_id res chain seq x y z
N MET A 1 -17.48 0.67 11.18
CA MET A 1 -16.41 0.21 10.27
C MET A 1 -15.90 -1.14 10.69
N ASN A 2 -15.59 -1.99 9.71
CA ASN A 2 -15.15 -3.36 9.94
C ASN A 2 -13.99 -3.70 9.02
N VAL A 3 -12.94 -4.34 9.56
CA VAL A 3 -11.81 -4.83 8.77
C VAL A 3 -11.84 -6.34 8.75
N ALA A 4 -11.86 -6.92 7.57
CA ALA A 4 -11.82 -8.36 7.36
C ALA A 4 -10.45 -8.77 6.83
N ILE A 5 -9.93 -9.90 7.31
CA ILE A 5 -8.72 -10.52 6.76
C ILE A 5 -9.18 -11.54 5.72
N ILE A 6 -8.69 -11.38 4.50
CA ILE A 6 -9.10 -12.21 3.36
C ILE A 6 -8.01 -13.26 3.11
N ASN A 7 -8.37 -14.54 3.27
CA ASN A 7 -7.43 -15.65 3.16
C ASN A 7 -7.55 -16.43 1.86
N VAL A 8 -8.67 -16.30 1.14
CA VAL A 8 -8.93 -17.03 -0.12
C VAL A 8 -9.53 -16.08 -1.13
N ASN A 9 -9.36 -16.41 -2.41
CA ASN A 9 -9.95 -15.66 -3.52
C ASN A 9 -9.58 -14.17 -3.50
N LYS A 10 -8.33 -13.86 -3.18
CA LYS A 10 -7.84 -12.48 -3.07
C LYS A 10 -7.99 -11.71 -4.37
N LYS A 11 -7.98 -12.39 -5.52
CA LYS A 11 -8.18 -11.77 -6.83
C LYS A 11 -9.59 -11.19 -7.03
N GLU A 12 -10.53 -11.51 -6.18
CA GLU A 12 -11.84 -10.83 -6.19
C GLU A 12 -11.71 -9.33 -5.93
N PHE A 13 -10.61 -8.90 -5.32
CA PHE A 13 -10.31 -7.49 -5.03
C PHE A 13 -9.44 -6.84 -6.11
N ILE A 14 -9.23 -7.51 -7.26
CA ILE A 14 -8.26 -7.04 -8.27
C ILE A 14 -8.56 -5.65 -8.80
N ASP A 15 -9.84 -5.29 -8.99
CA ASP A 15 -10.20 -3.97 -9.51
C ASP A 15 -9.73 -2.85 -8.57
N LEU A 16 -9.84 -3.08 -7.26
CA LEU A 16 -9.37 -2.13 -6.26
C LEU A 16 -7.84 -2.11 -6.18
N LEU A 17 -7.22 -3.29 -6.18
CA LEU A 17 -5.75 -3.42 -6.13
C LEU A 17 -5.07 -2.72 -7.31
N LEU A 18 -5.66 -2.80 -8.51
CA LEU A 18 -5.12 -2.15 -9.71
C LEU A 18 -5.13 -0.62 -9.63
N LEU A 19 -5.93 -0.03 -8.76
CA LEU A 19 -5.92 1.42 -8.56
C LEU A 19 -4.62 1.92 -7.95
N ALA A 20 -3.99 1.09 -7.12
CA ALA A 20 -2.73 1.43 -6.47
C ALA A 20 -1.51 0.85 -7.18
N ASP A 21 -1.69 -0.23 -7.93
CA ASP A 21 -0.61 -0.91 -8.66
C ASP A 21 -1.16 -1.39 -10.00
N GLU A 22 -0.87 -0.65 -11.07
CA GLU A 22 -1.57 -0.74 -12.34
C GLU A 22 -1.23 -1.97 -13.18
N GLN A 23 -0.29 -2.81 -12.73
CA GLN A 23 0.15 -3.97 -13.48
C GLN A 23 -0.07 -5.24 -12.69
N GLU A 24 -0.93 -6.12 -13.19
CA GLU A 24 -1.36 -7.30 -12.45
C GLU A 24 -0.21 -8.26 -12.12
N ASP A 25 0.75 -8.45 -13.01
CA ASP A 25 1.88 -9.33 -12.73
C ASP A 25 2.79 -8.79 -11.61
N MET A 26 2.78 -7.50 -11.37
CA MET A 26 3.45 -6.91 -10.21
C MET A 26 2.67 -7.23 -8.93
N ILE A 27 1.34 -7.16 -8.97
CA ILE A 27 0.48 -7.55 -7.84
C ILE A 27 0.69 -9.03 -7.49
N ASP A 28 0.83 -9.88 -8.49
CA ASP A 28 1.05 -11.32 -8.31
C ASP A 28 2.31 -11.63 -7.49
N LYS A 29 3.29 -10.73 -7.47
CA LYS A 29 4.54 -10.94 -6.72
C LYS A 29 4.34 -10.94 -5.20
N TYR A 30 3.27 -10.31 -4.69
CA TYR A 30 3.07 -10.17 -3.25
C TYR A 30 1.70 -10.61 -2.74
N LEU A 31 0.70 -10.78 -3.61
CA LEU A 31 -0.68 -10.95 -3.16
C LEU A 31 -0.88 -12.24 -2.35
N GLU A 32 -0.40 -13.37 -2.85
CA GLU A 32 -0.62 -14.66 -2.18
C GLU A 32 0.20 -14.80 -0.89
N ARG A 33 1.42 -14.27 -0.86
CA ARG A 33 2.25 -14.33 0.34
C ARG A 33 1.91 -13.25 1.36
N GLY A 34 1.15 -12.25 0.98
CA GLY A 34 0.74 -11.15 1.85
C GLY A 34 -0.54 -11.45 2.60
N ILE A 35 -0.85 -10.60 3.57
CA ILE A 35 -2.15 -10.58 4.23
C ILE A 35 -2.96 -9.44 3.62
N LEU A 36 -4.15 -9.75 3.13
CA LEU A 36 -5.07 -8.75 2.58
C LEU A 36 -6.09 -8.35 3.63
N PHE A 37 -6.11 -7.05 3.94
CA PHE A 37 -7.08 -6.43 4.86
C PHE A 37 -8.08 -5.65 4.02
N ALA A 38 -9.37 -5.93 4.22
CA ALA A 38 -10.45 -5.23 3.51
C ALA A 38 -11.28 -4.42 4.50
N LEU A 39 -11.42 -3.13 4.24
CA LEU A 39 -12.16 -2.20 5.09
C LEU A 39 -13.56 -1.99 4.53
N TYR A 40 -14.55 -2.29 5.34
CA TYR A 40 -15.97 -2.10 5.03
C TYR A 40 -16.56 -1.01 5.94
N ASP A 41 -17.32 -0.13 5.33
CA ASP A 41 -18.16 0.86 6.01
C ASP A 41 -19.48 0.85 5.24
N ASP A 42 -20.38 -0.08 5.64
CA ASP A 42 -21.53 -0.60 4.91
C ASP A 42 -21.10 -1.45 3.70
N ASP A 43 -20.38 -0.88 2.75
CA ASP A 43 -19.79 -1.59 1.61
C ASP A 43 -18.25 -1.47 1.63
N LEU A 44 -17.60 -2.13 0.69
CA LEU A 44 -16.14 -2.13 0.57
C LEU A 44 -15.63 -0.74 0.22
N LYS A 45 -14.69 -0.23 1.01
CA LYS A 45 -14.10 1.11 0.84
C LYS A 45 -12.65 1.06 0.41
N SER A 46 -11.85 0.17 1.03
CA SER A 46 -10.40 0.20 0.90
C SER A 46 -9.80 -1.17 1.18
N VAL A 47 -8.63 -1.42 0.62
CA VAL A 47 -7.84 -2.63 0.91
C VAL A 47 -6.40 -2.26 1.21
N CYS A 48 -5.72 -3.14 1.96
CA CYS A 48 -4.28 -3.03 2.22
C CYS A 48 -3.68 -4.43 2.20
N VAL A 49 -2.59 -4.60 1.47
CA VAL A 49 -1.82 -5.84 1.46
C VAL A 49 -0.50 -5.59 2.16
N VAL A 50 -0.21 -6.42 3.17
CA VAL A 50 1.04 -6.33 3.94
C VAL A 50 1.78 -7.64 3.86
N THR A 51 3.09 -7.57 3.63
CA THR A 51 3.98 -8.73 3.60
C THR A 51 4.98 -8.67 4.75
N ASP A 52 5.40 -9.85 5.20
CA ASP A 52 6.49 -10.00 6.16
C ASP A 52 7.81 -10.02 5.37
N GLU A 53 8.67 -9.05 5.60
CA GLU A 53 9.96 -8.94 4.91
C GLU A 53 11.13 -9.46 5.75
N GLY A 54 10.83 -10.03 6.92
CA GLY A 54 11.84 -10.59 7.81
C GLY A 54 12.46 -9.56 8.76
N SER A 55 13.13 -10.05 9.77
CA SER A 55 13.86 -9.22 10.75
C SER A 55 12.99 -8.15 11.43
N GLY A 56 11.70 -8.46 11.62
CA GLY A 56 10.77 -7.54 12.27
C GLY A 56 10.27 -6.40 11.39
N THR A 57 10.47 -6.50 10.08
CA THR A 57 10.02 -5.49 9.11
C THR A 57 8.85 -6.03 8.31
N PHE A 58 7.79 -5.24 8.22
CA PHE A 58 6.62 -5.50 7.37
C PHE A 58 6.50 -4.42 6.32
N GLU A 59 5.94 -4.76 5.17
CA GLU A 59 5.80 -3.81 4.07
C GLU A 59 4.35 -3.72 3.60
N ILE A 60 3.83 -2.48 3.52
CA ILE A 60 2.59 -2.20 2.81
C ILE A 60 2.90 -2.28 1.32
N GLN A 61 2.42 -3.34 0.66
CA GLN A 61 2.62 -3.55 -0.78
C GLN A 61 1.57 -2.86 -1.64
N ASN A 62 0.37 -2.69 -1.08
CA ASN A 62 -0.76 -2.09 -1.80
C ASN A 62 -1.70 -1.47 -0.77
N LEU A 63 -2.08 -0.24 -1.01
CA LEU A 63 -3.10 0.46 -0.23
C LEU A 63 -3.97 1.21 -1.22
N ALA A 64 -5.22 0.81 -1.37
CA ALA A 64 -6.12 1.37 -2.37
C ALA A 64 -7.48 1.68 -1.77
N THR A 65 -8.02 2.84 -2.13
CA THR A 65 -9.37 3.27 -1.79
C THR A 65 -10.10 3.62 -3.09
N PHE A 66 -11.34 3.20 -3.23
CA PHE A 66 -12.13 3.59 -4.40
C PHE A 66 -12.16 5.12 -4.53
N PRO A 67 -12.07 5.66 -5.77
CA PRO A 67 -11.96 7.12 -5.97
C PRO A 67 -13.07 7.92 -5.30
N GLN A 68 -14.32 7.41 -5.31
CA GLN A 68 -15.46 8.09 -4.71
C GLN A 68 -15.39 8.16 -3.18
N PHE A 69 -14.52 7.37 -2.56
CA PHE A 69 -14.38 7.33 -1.10
C PHE A 69 -13.05 7.89 -0.61
N GLN A 70 -12.20 8.39 -1.50
CA GLN A 70 -10.94 9.03 -1.12
C GLN A 70 -11.18 10.35 -0.39
N GLY A 71 -10.21 10.76 0.43
CA GLY A 71 -10.29 11.99 1.21
C GLY A 71 -11.20 11.91 2.43
N LYS A 72 -11.64 10.72 2.83
CA LYS A 72 -12.54 10.49 3.97
C LYS A 72 -11.87 9.78 5.14
N GLY A 73 -10.57 9.51 5.05
CA GLY A 73 -9.80 8.91 6.14
C GLY A 73 -9.71 7.39 6.11
N TYR A 74 -10.25 6.70 5.11
CA TYR A 74 -10.22 5.24 5.05
C TYR A 74 -8.81 4.69 4.91
N GLY A 75 -7.98 5.27 4.06
CA GLY A 75 -6.59 4.85 3.89
C GLY A 75 -5.79 4.99 5.18
N ARG A 76 -5.92 6.12 5.85
CA ARG A 76 -5.24 6.35 7.14
C ARG A 76 -5.73 5.37 8.20
N PHE A 77 -7.03 5.10 8.22
CA PHE A 77 -7.59 4.11 9.15
C PHE A 77 -6.93 2.74 8.95
N LEU A 78 -6.81 2.28 7.70
CA LEU A 78 -6.17 1.00 7.40
C LEU A 78 -4.68 1.00 7.75
N ILE A 79 -3.96 2.07 7.48
CA ILE A 79 -2.55 2.18 7.88
C ILE A 79 -2.41 1.96 9.38
N ASN A 80 -3.20 2.67 10.18
CA ASN A 80 -3.14 2.53 11.63
C ASN A 80 -3.55 1.14 12.08
N TYR A 81 -4.57 0.56 11.43
CA TYR A 81 -5.03 -0.79 11.74
C TYR A 81 -3.92 -1.82 11.52
N VAL A 82 -3.24 -1.80 10.36
CA VAL A 82 -2.21 -2.79 10.07
C VAL A 82 -0.96 -2.58 10.94
N CYS A 83 -0.61 -1.35 11.24
CA CYS A 83 0.48 -1.08 12.18
C CYS A 83 0.19 -1.64 13.56
N ASP A 84 -1.03 -1.46 14.06
CA ASP A 84 -1.44 -2.03 15.34
C ASP A 84 -1.51 -3.56 15.29
N TYR A 85 -1.98 -4.12 14.18
CA TYR A 85 -2.09 -5.57 14.00
C TYR A 85 -0.72 -6.26 14.12
N PHE A 86 0.32 -5.66 13.54
CA PHE A 86 1.67 -6.24 13.56
C PHE A 86 2.52 -5.79 14.75
N LYS A 87 2.02 -4.86 15.56
CA LYS A 87 2.70 -4.43 16.78
C LYS A 87 2.93 -5.63 17.70
N GLY A 88 4.18 -5.79 18.16
CA GLY A 88 4.56 -6.95 18.95
C GLY A 88 5.14 -8.11 18.13
N ASN A 89 4.94 -8.11 16.81
CA ASN A 89 5.52 -9.10 15.90
C ASN A 89 6.72 -8.53 15.14
N GLY A 90 6.96 -7.24 15.26
CA GLY A 90 8.07 -6.57 14.60
C GLY A 90 8.20 -5.14 15.10
N THR A 91 9.10 -4.39 14.47
CA THR A 91 9.47 -3.04 14.89
C THR A 91 9.18 -1.96 13.86
N THR A 92 9.04 -2.35 12.59
CA THR A 92 9.05 -1.38 11.50
C THR A 92 8.03 -1.75 10.41
N MET A 93 7.25 -0.77 10.00
CA MET A 93 6.42 -0.83 8.80
C MET A 93 7.06 0.04 7.74
N ILE A 94 7.27 -0.51 6.53
CA ILE A 94 7.77 0.25 5.39
C ILE A 94 6.71 0.31 4.29
N VAL A 95 6.83 1.31 3.43
CA VAL A 95 6.02 1.44 2.22
C VAL A 95 6.87 2.05 1.12
N GLY A 96 6.78 1.48 -0.07
CA GLY A 96 7.40 2.03 -1.26
C GLY A 96 6.35 2.66 -2.15
N THR A 97 6.60 3.86 -2.67
CA THR A 97 5.63 4.61 -3.45
C THR A 97 6.31 5.48 -4.51
N GLY A 98 5.51 6.01 -5.44
CA GLY A 98 5.99 7.01 -6.39
C GLY A 98 6.27 8.34 -5.70
N ASP A 99 7.12 9.13 -6.34
CA ASP A 99 7.52 10.45 -5.84
C ASP A 99 6.54 11.50 -6.39
N THR A 100 5.42 11.69 -5.72
CA THR A 100 4.43 12.71 -6.10
C THR A 100 4.14 13.66 -4.96
N PRO A 101 3.72 14.91 -5.25
CA PRO A 101 3.42 15.89 -4.20
C PRO A 101 2.15 15.57 -3.41
N VAL A 102 1.38 14.54 -3.81
CA VAL A 102 0.17 14.11 -3.11
C VAL A 102 0.44 12.91 -2.22
N ILE A 103 1.14 11.88 -2.73
CA ILE A 103 1.26 10.61 -2.02
C ILE A 103 2.30 10.67 -0.88
N ILE A 104 3.41 11.37 -1.09
CA ILE A 104 4.43 11.49 -0.05
C ILE A 104 3.88 12.18 1.20
N PRO A 105 3.22 13.35 1.11
CA PRO A 105 2.61 13.98 2.28
C PRO A 105 1.54 13.10 2.94
N PHE A 106 0.80 12.29 2.17
CA PHE A 106 -0.19 11.37 2.72
C PHE A 106 0.46 10.41 3.72
N TYR A 107 1.58 9.79 3.33
CA TYR A 107 2.29 8.87 4.22
C TYR A 107 2.99 9.59 5.36
N GLU A 108 3.58 10.76 5.10
CA GLU A 108 4.20 11.57 6.15
C GLU A 108 3.18 11.96 7.23
N ASN A 109 1.97 12.34 6.82
CA ASN A 109 0.87 12.66 7.74
C ASN A 109 0.35 11.43 8.49
N SER A 110 0.69 10.24 8.03
CA SER A 110 0.36 8.99 8.70
C SER A 110 1.51 8.44 9.55
N GLY A 111 2.52 9.27 9.82
CA GLY A 111 3.61 8.93 10.73
C GLY A 111 4.83 8.29 10.07
N PHE A 112 4.89 8.26 8.76
CA PHE A 112 6.05 7.74 8.05
C PHE A 112 7.10 8.81 7.82
N VAL A 113 8.36 8.41 7.80
CA VAL A 113 9.50 9.27 7.45
C VAL A 113 10.29 8.64 6.31
N PHE A 114 11.00 9.47 5.55
CA PHE A 114 11.83 8.99 4.44
C PHE A 114 12.85 7.95 4.91
N SER A 115 13.00 6.88 4.14
CA SER A 115 14.01 5.85 4.38
C SER A 115 15.07 5.85 3.30
N HIS A 116 14.71 5.51 2.07
CA HIS A 116 15.64 5.44 0.94
C HIS A 116 14.91 5.52 -0.38
N ARG A 117 15.68 5.57 -1.47
CA ARG A 117 15.18 5.73 -2.84
C ARG A 117 15.75 4.63 -3.72
N ILE A 118 14.94 4.06 -4.61
CA ILE A 118 15.41 3.19 -5.69
C ILE A 118 15.19 3.94 -7.00
N GLU A 119 16.30 4.35 -7.64
CA GLU A 119 16.25 5.11 -8.88
C GLU A 119 15.66 4.28 -10.02
N ASP A 120 14.85 4.92 -10.86
CA ASP A 120 14.26 4.36 -12.08
C ASP A 120 13.46 3.06 -11.88
N TYR A 121 13.01 2.79 -10.65
CA TYR A 121 12.28 1.56 -10.32
C TYR A 121 11.08 1.36 -11.25
N PHE A 122 10.25 2.38 -11.44
CA PHE A 122 9.03 2.24 -12.24
C PHE A 122 9.32 2.12 -13.74
N ILE A 123 10.45 2.68 -14.21
CA ILE A 123 10.89 2.54 -15.59
C ILE A 123 11.38 1.12 -15.86
N GLU A 124 12.12 0.55 -14.91
CA GLU A 124 12.75 -0.76 -15.08
C GLU A 124 11.80 -1.94 -14.84
N HIS A 125 10.77 -1.77 -13.97
CA HIS A 125 9.92 -2.89 -13.54
C HIS A 125 8.54 -2.91 -14.18
N TYR A 126 8.09 -1.81 -14.79
CA TYR A 126 6.76 -1.72 -15.40
C TYR A 126 6.88 -1.65 -16.93
N ASN A 127 5.95 -2.31 -17.62
CA ASN A 127 5.97 -2.43 -19.09
C ASN A 127 5.59 -1.13 -19.80
N LYS A 128 4.89 -0.24 -19.10
CA LYS A 128 4.41 1.04 -19.62
C LYS A 128 4.77 2.17 -18.67
N PRO A 129 4.92 3.41 -19.17
CA PRO A 129 5.04 4.55 -18.28
C PRO A 129 3.84 4.64 -17.32
N ILE A 130 4.12 4.85 -16.05
CA ILE A 130 3.10 4.99 -15.01
C ILE A 130 2.99 6.45 -14.63
N PHE A 131 1.75 6.97 -14.63
CA PHE A 131 1.46 8.35 -14.25
C PHE A 131 0.51 8.38 -13.07
N GLU A 132 0.83 9.18 -12.07
CA GLU A 132 -0.05 9.45 -10.92
C GLU A 132 -0.03 10.94 -10.62
N HIS A 133 -1.19 11.53 -10.38
CA HIS A 133 -1.33 12.96 -10.06
C HIS A 133 -0.62 13.86 -11.08
N GLY A 134 -0.66 13.49 -12.36
CA GLY A 134 -0.02 14.24 -13.45
C GLY A 134 1.50 14.11 -13.53
N VAL A 135 2.11 13.22 -12.74
CA VAL A 135 3.56 13.02 -12.68
C VAL A 135 3.90 11.61 -13.17
N GLN A 136 4.89 11.51 -14.06
CA GLN A 136 5.43 10.21 -14.43
C GLN A 136 6.27 9.65 -13.27
N LEU A 137 5.92 8.45 -12.81
CA LEU A 137 6.66 7.77 -11.78
C LEU A 137 7.96 7.22 -12.35
N LYS A 138 9.08 7.54 -11.72
CA LYS A 138 10.42 7.05 -12.09
C LYS A 138 11.03 6.32 -10.92
N ASP A 139 11.33 7.02 -9.85
CA ASP A 139 11.95 6.48 -8.65
C ASP A 139 10.90 5.94 -7.69
N LYS A 140 11.26 4.90 -6.96
CA LYS A 140 10.45 4.42 -5.83
C LYS A 140 11.03 5.01 -4.55
N ILE A 141 10.17 5.68 -3.80
CA ILE A 141 10.53 6.26 -2.50
C ILE A 141 10.06 5.31 -1.42
N TYR A 142 10.98 4.89 -0.56
CA TYR A 142 10.64 4.12 0.62
C TYR A 142 10.53 5.02 1.84
N LEU A 143 9.45 4.84 2.58
CA LEU A 143 9.20 5.50 3.86
C LEU A 143 9.03 4.42 4.93
N LYS A 144 9.27 4.79 6.18
CA LYS A 144 9.19 3.85 7.30
C LYS A 144 8.51 4.49 8.51
N ARG A 145 7.89 3.65 9.30
CA ARG A 145 7.22 4.01 10.56
C ARG A 145 7.50 2.95 11.59
N SER A 146 7.83 3.37 12.81
CA SER A 146 7.96 2.44 13.96
C SER A 146 6.61 1.90 14.38
N ILE A 147 6.55 0.63 14.74
CA ILE A 147 5.31 0.00 15.19
C ILE A 147 5.48 -0.68 16.56
#